data_b77c0e04376833ec02d4c7e9f3d80b9e
#
_entry.id   b77c0e04376833ec02d4c7e9f3d80b9e
#
_cell.length_a   1.000
_cell.length_b   1.000
_cell.length_c   1.000
_cell.angle_alpha   90.00
_cell.angle_beta   90.00
_cell.angle_gamma   90.00
#
_symmetry.space_group_name_H-M   'P 1'
#
loop_
_entity.id
_entity.type
_entity.pdbx_description
1 polymer ?
#
loop_
_entity_poly.entity_id
_entity_poly.type
_entity_poly.pdbx_seq_one_letter_code
_entity_poly.pdbx_strand_id
1 'polypeptide(L)'
;MELEFRATIMKNHIDELTAIIEKSTKEWTAASKSGWYNKPKPEKWSKAEIVGHLIDSAMNNIQRFIRAQHEAAPNVFYAQNEWVRLNHYETVEKEELIQLWALLNRQICRIIKHISAENLESPCYFKVEGVVQTVPLRYVIEDYVAHLKHHLGQITEG
;
A
#
# COMPACT_ATOMS: atom_id res chain seq x y z
N MET A 1 27.23 5.97 10.37
CA MET A 1 26.56 4.97 11.26
C MET A 1 25.04 5.10 11.19
N GLU A 2 24.44 6.22 11.60
CA GLU A 2 22.97 6.39 11.57
C GLU A 2 22.39 6.44 10.15
N LEU A 3 23.03 7.11 9.21
CA LEU A 3 22.63 7.18 7.80
C LEU A 3 22.71 5.80 7.12
N GLU A 4 23.75 5.02 7.40
CA GLU A 4 23.89 3.64 6.88
C GLU A 4 22.83 2.71 7.46
N PHE A 5 22.48 2.87 8.73
CA PHE A 5 21.42 2.12 9.39
C PHE A 5 20.05 2.41 8.74
N ARG A 6 19.73 3.69 8.49
CA ARG A 6 18.48 4.09 7.81
C ARG A 6 18.41 3.57 6.37
N ALA A 7 19.51 3.65 5.63
CA ALA A 7 19.56 3.10 4.27
C ALA A 7 19.34 1.58 4.26
N THR A 8 19.86 0.88 5.26
CA THR A 8 19.66 -0.57 5.43
C THR A 8 18.21 -0.90 5.73
N ILE A 9 17.53 -0.14 6.61
CA ILE A 9 16.10 -0.34 6.93
C ILE A 9 15.25 -0.14 5.66
N MET A 10 15.47 0.93 4.92
CA MET A 10 14.70 1.19 3.69
C MET A 10 14.96 0.12 2.63
N LYS A 11 16.20 -0.36 2.50
CA LYS A 11 16.53 -1.49 1.64
C LYS A 11 15.74 -2.74 2.03
N ASN A 12 15.66 -3.06 3.33
CA ASN A 12 14.90 -4.22 3.81
C ASN A 12 13.41 -4.10 3.46
N HIS A 13 12.79 -2.91 3.58
CA HIS A 13 11.41 -2.69 3.16
C HIS A 13 11.21 -2.87 1.66
N ILE A 14 12.16 -2.42 0.82
CA ILE A 14 12.10 -2.64 -0.62
C ILE A 14 12.21 -4.12 -0.96
N ASP A 15 13.14 -4.84 -0.33
CA ASP A 15 13.33 -6.28 -0.54
C ASP A 15 12.08 -7.06 -0.10
N GLU A 16 11.48 -6.70 1.05
CA GLU A 16 10.23 -7.28 1.54
C GLU A 16 9.06 -7.01 0.59
N LEU A 17 8.85 -5.76 0.15
CA LEU A 17 7.82 -5.41 -0.81
C LEU A 17 7.99 -6.15 -2.13
N THR A 18 9.21 -6.26 -2.63
CA THR A 18 9.52 -7.00 -3.87
C THR A 18 9.12 -8.46 -3.74
N ALA A 19 9.50 -9.11 -2.65
CA ALA A 19 9.13 -10.50 -2.38
C ALA A 19 7.61 -10.69 -2.25
N ILE A 20 6.92 -9.76 -1.59
CA ILE A 20 5.46 -9.74 -1.48
C ILE A 20 4.80 -9.63 -2.86
N ILE A 21 5.26 -8.71 -3.72
CA ILE A 21 4.72 -8.52 -5.07
C ILE A 21 4.84 -9.82 -5.88
N GLU A 22 6.02 -10.42 -5.88
CA GLU A 22 6.29 -11.63 -6.65
C GLU A 22 5.42 -12.82 -6.17
N LYS A 23 5.40 -13.05 -4.86
CA LYS A 23 4.63 -14.12 -4.22
C LYS A 23 3.14 -13.94 -4.49
N SER A 24 2.59 -12.77 -4.14
CA SER A 24 1.14 -12.50 -4.25
C SER A 24 0.67 -12.55 -5.70
N THR A 25 1.42 -11.98 -6.64
CA THR A 25 1.08 -12.02 -8.06
C THR A 25 1.00 -13.47 -8.55
N LYS A 26 1.97 -14.32 -8.19
CA LYS A 26 1.99 -15.73 -8.56
C LYS A 26 0.80 -16.49 -7.96
N GLU A 27 0.57 -16.35 -6.66
CA GLU A 27 -0.51 -17.04 -5.94
C GLU A 27 -1.89 -16.61 -6.46
N TRP A 28 -2.11 -15.31 -6.61
CA TRP A 28 -3.41 -14.80 -7.06
C TRP A 28 -3.69 -15.12 -8.51
N THR A 29 -2.69 -15.10 -9.39
CA THR A 29 -2.86 -15.52 -10.79
C THR A 29 -3.24 -16.99 -10.89
N ALA A 30 -2.62 -17.85 -10.09
CA ALA A 30 -2.90 -19.29 -10.06
C ALA A 30 -4.25 -19.63 -9.38
N ALA A 31 -4.75 -18.76 -8.50
CA ALA A 31 -5.99 -19.01 -7.78
C ALA A 31 -7.22 -19.00 -8.70
N SER A 32 -8.20 -19.88 -8.41
CA SER A 32 -9.47 -19.89 -9.11
C SER A 32 -10.17 -18.52 -9.05
N LYS A 33 -10.85 -18.15 -10.13
CA LYS A 33 -11.71 -16.95 -10.16
C LYS A 33 -12.96 -17.13 -9.25
N SER A 34 -13.33 -18.36 -8.96
CA SER A 34 -14.43 -18.68 -8.05
C SER A 34 -14.15 -18.14 -6.65
N GLY A 35 -15.10 -17.45 -6.06
CA GLY A 35 -14.98 -16.84 -4.73
C GLY A 35 -14.22 -15.51 -4.68
N TRP A 36 -13.56 -15.09 -5.76
CA TRP A 36 -12.80 -13.84 -5.78
C TRP A 36 -13.68 -12.60 -5.56
N TYR A 37 -14.92 -12.64 -6.04
CA TYR A 37 -15.89 -11.54 -5.92
C TYR A 37 -16.95 -11.78 -4.82
N ASN A 38 -16.92 -12.94 -4.17
CA ASN A 38 -17.89 -13.25 -3.12
C ASN A 38 -17.53 -12.50 -1.83
N LYS A 39 -18.53 -11.85 -1.24
CA LYS A 39 -18.40 -11.24 0.08
C LYS A 39 -18.64 -12.30 1.16
N PRO A 40 -17.72 -12.48 2.13
CA PRO A 40 -17.95 -13.41 3.26
C PRO A 40 -19.15 -13.02 4.12
N LYS A 41 -19.45 -11.71 4.18
CA LYS A 41 -20.66 -11.11 4.78
C LYS A 41 -20.99 -9.83 4.01
N PRO A 42 -22.26 -9.38 4.00
CA PRO A 42 -22.67 -8.19 3.25
C PRO A 42 -21.86 -6.93 3.55
N GLU A 43 -21.42 -6.75 4.81
CA GLU A 43 -20.63 -5.62 5.27
C GLU A 43 -19.11 -5.78 5.09
N LYS A 44 -18.66 -6.94 4.62
CA LYS A 44 -17.24 -7.21 4.39
C LYS A 44 -16.88 -7.09 2.91
N TRP A 45 -15.66 -6.71 2.66
CA TRP A 45 -15.12 -6.69 1.31
C TRP A 45 -14.86 -8.10 0.76
N SER A 46 -15.10 -8.26 -0.54
CA SER A 46 -14.62 -9.41 -1.31
C SER A 46 -13.10 -9.33 -1.51
N LYS A 47 -12.47 -10.41 -1.98
CA LYS A 47 -11.04 -10.40 -2.32
C LYS A 47 -10.73 -9.33 -3.38
N ALA A 48 -11.58 -9.17 -4.39
CA ALA A 48 -11.44 -8.12 -5.40
C ALA A 48 -11.48 -6.71 -4.77
N GLU A 49 -12.39 -6.45 -3.86
CA GLU A 49 -12.51 -5.18 -3.16
C GLU A 49 -11.31 -4.93 -2.21
N ILE A 50 -10.77 -5.98 -1.57
CA ILE A 50 -9.55 -5.86 -0.75
C ILE A 50 -8.36 -5.48 -1.62
N VAL A 51 -8.16 -6.14 -2.77
CA VAL A 51 -7.09 -5.77 -3.71
C VAL A 51 -7.32 -4.36 -4.24
N GLY A 52 -8.56 -3.98 -4.52
CA GLY A 52 -8.94 -2.61 -4.89
C GLY A 52 -8.56 -1.59 -3.80
N HIS A 53 -8.85 -1.89 -2.53
CA HIS A 53 -8.40 -1.05 -1.42
C HIS A 53 -6.87 -0.93 -1.34
N LEU A 54 -6.14 -2.00 -1.64
CA LEU A 54 -4.68 -1.96 -1.69
C LEU A 54 -4.16 -1.14 -2.89
N ILE A 55 -4.89 -1.09 -4.01
CA ILE A 55 -4.63 -0.20 -5.14
C ILE A 55 -4.83 1.26 -4.71
N ASP A 56 -5.94 1.58 -4.05
CA ASP A 56 -6.23 2.92 -3.53
C ASP A 56 -5.15 3.38 -2.54
N SER A 57 -4.76 2.48 -1.64
CA SER A 57 -3.67 2.72 -0.67
C SER A 57 -2.35 3.02 -1.36
N ALA A 58 -1.99 2.26 -2.41
CA ALA A 58 -0.77 2.49 -3.16
C ALA A 58 -0.80 3.86 -3.88
N MET A 59 -1.88 4.23 -4.54
CA MET A 59 -2.04 5.54 -5.20
C MET A 59 -1.90 6.71 -4.22
N ASN A 60 -2.52 6.61 -3.05
CA ASN A 60 -2.46 7.65 -2.03
C ASN A 60 -1.08 7.73 -1.37
N ASN A 61 -0.40 6.59 -1.15
CA ASN A 61 0.95 6.58 -0.61
C ASN A 61 2.02 7.04 -1.61
N ILE A 62 1.83 6.81 -2.90
CA ILE A 62 2.67 7.43 -3.93
C ILE A 62 2.61 8.96 -3.80
N GLN A 63 1.43 9.54 -3.65
CA GLN A 63 1.30 10.99 -3.41
C GLN A 63 2.01 11.42 -2.13
N ARG A 64 1.82 10.70 -1.01
CA ARG A 64 2.49 11.02 0.26
C ARG A 64 4.00 11.01 0.11
N PHE A 65 4.56 9.95 -0.47
CA PHE A 65 6.01 9.77 -0.59
C PHE A 65 6.67 10.78 -1.53
N ILE A 66 5.97 11.21 -2.58
CA ILE A 66 6.46 12.27 -3.46
C ILE A 66 6.31 13.63 -2.81
N ARG A 67 5.12 13.96 -2.32
CA ARG A 67 4.80 15.30 -1.83
C ARG A 67 5.57 15.66 -0.56
N ALA A 68 5.81 14.70 0.33
CA ALA A 68 6.61 14.93 1.53
C ALA A 68 8.05 15.36 1.24
N GLN A 69 8.58 15.08 0.06
CA GLN A 69 9.94 15.46 -0.31
C GLN A 69 10.05 16.93 -0.79
N HIS A 70 8.95 17.62 -1.06
CA HIS A 70 8.97 18.99 -1.58
C HIS A 70 7.87 19.91 -1.01
N GLU A 71 6.94 19.39 -0.22
CA GLU A 71 5.89 20.17 0.44
C GLU A 71 6.08 20.14 1.95
N ALA A 72 5.64 21.20 2.62
CA ALA A 72 5.64 21.25 4.09
C ALA A 72 4.46 20.43 4.64
N ALA A 73 4.75 19.28 5.24
CA ALA A 73 3.81 18.40 5.91
C ALA A 73 2.52 18.14 5.08
N PRO A 74 2.60 17.43 3.94
CA PRO A 74 1.44 17.22 3.09
C PRO A 74 0.35 16.43 3.79
N ASN A 75 -0.90 16.80 3.50
CA ASN A 75 -2.08 16.11 3.99
C ASN A 75 -2.66 15.25 2.85
N VAL A 76 -2.70 13.94 3.02
CA VAL A 76 -3.28 12.99 2.07
C VAL A 76 -4.19 12.02 2.84
N PHE A 77 -5.41 12.47 3.13
CA PHE A 77 -6.46 11.64 3.73
C PHE A 77 -7.53 11.31 2.69
N TYR A 78 -8.09 10.12 2.77
CA TYR A 78 -9.17 9.67 1.90
C TYR A 78 -10.15 8.75 2.64
N ALA A 79 -11.40 8.75 2.20
CA ALA A 79 -12.46 7.91 2.74
C ALA A 79 -12.41 6.52 2.05
N GLN A 80 -11.65 5.58 2.63
CA GLN A 80 -11.34 4.29 2.01
C GLN A 80 -12.58 3.49 1.55
N ASN A 81 -13.65 3.47 2.35
CA ASN A 81 -14.87 2.75 1.98
C ASN A 81 -15.56 3.37 0.75
N GLU A 82 -15.57 4.72 0.67
CA GLU A 82 -16.13 5.42 -0.48
C GLU A 82 -15.29 5.20 -1.74
N TRP A 83 -13.97 5.14 -1.60
CA TRP A 83 -13.07 4.86 -2.71
C TRP A 83 -13.32 3.45 -3.29
N VAL A 84 -13.37 2.44 -2.43
CA VAL A 84 -13.67 1.06 -2.87
C VAL A 84 -15.04 1.01 -3.56
N ARG A 85 -16.06 1.65 -2.97
CA ARG A 85 -17.41 1.67 -3.53
C ARG A 85 -17.50 2.39 -4.88
N LEU A 86 -16.82 3.53 -5.03
CA LEU A 86 -16.91 4.37 -6.23
C LEU A 86 -15.98 3.89 -7.37
N ASN A 87 -14.95 3.13 -7.07
CA ASN A 87 -14.07 2.52 -8.05
C ASN A 87 -14.66 1.24 -8.69
N HIS A 88 -15.75 0.68 -8.11
CA HIS A 88 -16.43 -0.50 -8.64
C HIS A 88 -15.51 -1.68 -8.93
N TYR A 89 -14.60 -1.99 -7.99
CA TYR A 89 -13.61 -3.08 -8.15
C TYR A 89 -14.26 -4.46 -8.34
N GLU A 90 -15.51 -4.64 -7.91
CA GLU A 90 -16.30 -5.84 -8.15
C GLU A 90 -16.60 -6.09 -9.64
N THR A 91 -16.42 -5.09 -10.49
CA THR A 91 -16.63 -5.18 -11.95
C THR A 91 -15.35 -5.34 -12.76
N VAL A 92 -14.18 -5.21 -12.10
CA VAL A 92 -12.87 -5.28 -12.75
C VAL A 92 -12.39 -6.73 -12.81
N GLU A 93 -11.82 -7.15 -13.95
CA GLU A 93 -11.27 -8.50 -14.10
C GLU A 93 -10.12 -8.75 -13.12
N LYS A 94 -10.06 -9.96 -12.54
CA LYS A 94 -9.08 -10.37 -11.53
C LYS A 94 -7.63 -10.09 -11.98
N GLU A 95 -7.32 -10.45 -13.22
CA GLU A 95 -6.00 -10.28 -13.81
C GLU A 95 -5.60 -8.81 -13.93
N GLU A 96 -6.55 -7.94 -14.24
CA GLU A 96 -6.33 -6.49 -14.33
C GLU A 96 -6.06 -5.89 -12.95
N LEU A 97 -6.84 -6.29 -11.92
CA LEU A 97 -6.59 -5.88 -10.53
C LEU A 97 -5.19 -6.27 -10.06
N ILE A 98 -4.78 -7.52 -10.32
CA ILE A 98 -3.47 -8.03 -9.94
C ILE A 98 -2.35 -7.24 -10.62
N GLN A 99 -2.47 -6.98 -11.91
CA GLN A 99 -1.48 -6.23 -12.68
C GLN A 99 -1.36 -4.78 -12.20
N LEU A 100 -2.48 -4.10 -11.99
CA LEU A 100 -2.48 -2.70 -11.52
C LEU A 100 -1.86 -2.60 -10.12
N TRP A 101 -2.25 -3.48 -9.20
CA TRP A 101 -1.66 -3.56 -7.87
C TRP A 101 -0.14 -3.78 -7.92
N ALA A 102 0.32 -4.74 -8.71
CA ALA A 102 1.73 -5.07 -8.83
C ALA A 102 2.56 -3.90 -9.41
N LEU A 103 2.04 -3.22 -10.44
CA LEU A 103 2.72 -2.08 -11.09
C LEU A 103 2.84 -0.89 -10.14
N LEU A 104 1.78 -0.56 -9.39
CA LEU A 104 1.81 0.51 -8.40
C LEU A 104 2.80 0.23 -7.27
N ASN A 105 2.85 -1.00 -6.77
CA ASN A 105 3.80 -1.38 -5.72
C ASN A 105 5.25 -1.40 -6.22
N ARG A 106 5.51 -1.80 -7.48
CA ARG A 106 6.84 -1.65 -8.10
C ARG A 106 7.23 -0.18 -8.24
N GLN A 107 6.27 0.72 -8.53
CA GLN A 107 6.52 2.16 -8.54
C GLN A 107 6.87 2.68 -7.13
N ILE A 108 6.19 2.21 -6.09
CA ILE A 108 6.50 2.53 -4.70
C ILE A 108 7.94 2.11 -4.35
N CYS A 109 8.35 0.89 -4.71
CA CYS A 109 9.73 0.45 -4.50
C CYS A 109 10.75 1.39 -5.18
N ARG A 110 10.48 1.83 -6.42
CA ARG A 110 11.34 2.80 -7.13
C ARG A 110 11.40 4.15 -6.41
N ILE A 111 10.28 4.65 -5.92
CA ILE A 111 10.22 5.91 -5.17
C ILE A 111 11.05 5.79 -3.89
N ILE A 112 10.79 4.79 -3.06
CA ILE A 112 11.49 4.59 -1.78
C ILE A 112 13.01 4.49 -2.00
N LYS A 113 13.45 3.80 -3.03
CA LYS A 113 14.88 3.62 -3.38
C LYS A 113 15.60 4.96 -3.60
N HIS A 114 14.90 5.99 -4.05
CA HIS A 114 15.49 7.29 -4.40
C HIS A 114 15.21 8.39 -3.38
N ILE A 115 14.54 8.10 -2.26
CA ILE A 115 14.36 9.07 -1.18
C ILE A 115 15.69 9.27 -0.46
N SER A 116 16.13 10.52 -0.35
CA SER A 116 17.34 10.84 0.40
C SER A 116 17.16 10.60 1.90
N ALA A 117 18.27 10.37 2.62
CA ALA A 117 18.23 10.20 4.07
C ALA A 117 17.64 11.42 4.79
N GLU A 118 17.85 12.63 4.26
CA GLU A 118 17.24 13.85 4.75
C GLU A 118 15.72 13.83 4.57
N ASN A 119 15.24 13.49 3.38
CA ASN A 119 13.82 13.43 3.06
C ASN A 119 13.07 12.32 3.81
N LEU A 120 13.74 11.28 4.29
CA LEU A 120 13.12 10.28 5.18
C LEU A 120 12.63 10.88 6.50
N GLU A 121 13.19 12.02 6.94
CA GLU A 121 12.77 12.76 8.13
C GLU A 121 11.75 13.86 7.81
N SER A 122 11.38 14.07 6.54
CA SER A 122 10.39 15.08 6.16
C SER A 122 9.07 14.83 6.89
N PRO A 123 8.46 15.88 7.46
CA PRO A 123 7.22 15.73 8.23
C PRO A 123 6.02 15.44 7.33
N CYS A 124 5.17 14.54 7.77
CA CYS A 124 3.89 14.20 7.14
C CYS A 124 2.77 14.30 8.17
N TYR A 125 1.62 14.84 7.81
CA TYR A 125 0.42 14.63 8.59
C TYR A 125 -0.10 13.22 8.36
N PHE A 126 -0.25 12.46 9.43
CA PHE A 126 -0.65 11.08 9.38
C PHE A 126 -1.57 10.71 10.54
N LYS A 127 -2.48 9.76 10.33
CA LYS A 127 -3.42 9.31 11.36
C LYS A 127 -2.87 8.09 12.06
N VAL A 128 -2.44 8.27 13.31
CA VAL A 128 -1.96 7.20 14.18
C VAL A 128 -3.01 6.96 15.27
N GLU A 129 -3.50 5.73 15.40
CA GLU A 129 -4.55 5.37 16.36
C GLU A 129 -5.76 6.31 16.36
N GLY A 130 -6.17 6.76 15.18
CA GLY A 130 -7.32 7.65 15.00
C GLY A 130 -7.01 9.15 15.21
N VAL A 131 -5.82 9.51 15.67
CA VAL A 131 -5.41 10.91 15.91
C VAL A 131 -4.45 11.38 14.82
N VAL A 132 -4.73 12.55 14.24
CA VAL A 132 -3.82 13.19 13.27
C VAL A 132 -2.64 13.77 14.01
N GLN A 133 -1.45 13.36 13.62
CA GLN A 133 -0.19 13.87 14.17
C GLN A 133 0.86 14.00 13.09
N THR A 134 1.94 14.69 13.39
CA THR A 134 3.08 14.82 12.49
C THR A 134 4.07 13.70 12.76
N VAL A 135 4.38 12.94 11.72
CA VAL A 135 5.36 11.83 11.75
C VAL A 135 6.38 12.01 10.63
N PRO A 136 7.58 11.43 10.74
CA PRO A 136 8.54 11.45 9.64
C PRO A 136 8.10 10.52 8.49
N LEU A 137 8.51 10.85 7.26
CA LEU A 137 8.17 10.06 6.07
C LEU A 137 8.53 8.58 6.20
N ARG A 138 9.68 8.25 6.83
CA ARG A 138 10.06 6.84 7.08
C ARG A 138 8.99 6.07 7.85
N TYR A 139 8.32 6.69 8.83
CA TYR A 139 7.23 6.06 9.58
C TYR A 139 6.04 5.71 8.66
N VAL A 140 5.70 6.61 7.73
CA VAL A 140 4.60 6.37 6.77
C VAL A 140 4.94 5.22 5.82
N ILE A 141 6.21 5.06 5.44
CA ILE A 141 6.69 3.93 4.63
C ILE A 141 6.57 2.62 5.41
N GLU A 142 7.01 2.60 6.67
CA GLU A 142 6.90 1.43 7.55
C GLU A 142 5.43 1.01 7.76
N ASP A 143 4.56 1.99 8.04
CA ASP A 143 3.11 1.77 8.19
C ASP A 143 2.48 1.23 6.90
N TYR A 144 2.88 1.74 5.73
CA TYR A 144 2.42 1.22 4.45
C TYR A 144 2.69 -0.28 4.29
N VAL A 145 3.91 -0.73 4.61
CA VAL A 145 4.28 -2.15 4.53
C VAL A 145 3.48 -2.99 5.53
N ALA A 146 3.32 -2.50 6.76
CA ALA A 146 2.53 -3.18 7.79
C ALA A 146 1.05 -3.30 7.40
N HIS A 147 0.45 -2.23 6.89
CA HIS A 147 -0.93 -2.19 6.40
C HIS A 147 -1.15 -3.16 5.23
N LEU A 148 -0.23 -3.19 4.25
CA LEU A 148 -0.27 -4.13 3.15
C LEU A 148 -0.28 -5.58 3.65
N LYS A 149 0.63 -5.93 4.55
CA LYS A 149 0.72 -7.29 5.13
C LYS A 149 -0.55 -7.69 5.87
N HIS A 150 -1.17 -6.77 6.61
CA HIS A 150 -2.44 -7.01 7.29
C HIS A 150 -3.54 -7.43 6.31
N HIS A 151 -3.72 -6.70 5.22
CA HIS A 151 -4.75 -7.02 4.22
C HIS A 151 -4.43 -8.26 3.38
N LEU A 152 -3.16 -8.56 3.15
CA LEU A 152 -2.76 -9.81 2.49
C LEU A 152 -3.19 -11.03 3.31
N GLY A 153 -3.11 -10.98 4.63
CA GLY A 153 -3.63 -12.02 5.52
C GLY A 153 -5.13 -12.28 5.28
N GLN A 154 -5.93 -11.23 5.11
CA GLN A 154 -7.37 -11.36 4.86
C GLN A 154 -7.71 -12.04 3.51
N ILE A 155 -6.84 -11.90 2.51
CA ILE A 155 -7.04 -12.55 1.20
C ILE A 155 -6.72 -14.05 1.27
N THR A 156 -5.74 -14.45 2.07
CA THR A 156 -5.29 -15.84 2.19
C THR A 156 -6.15 -16.68 3.13
N GLU A 157 -6.72 -16.09 4.17
CA GLU A 157 -7.53 -16.77 5.19
C GLU A 157 -9.00 -17.00 4.75
N GLY A 158 -9.45 -16.40 3.68
CA GLY A 158 -10.79 -16.53 3.08
C GLY A 158 -10.74 -17.33 1.80
#